data_02b6e67336012962a8c9963f36f73dfd
#
_entry.id   02b6e67336012962a8c9963f36f73dfd
#
_cell.length_a   1.000
_cell.length_b   1.000
_cell.length_c   1.000
_cell.angle_alpha   90.00
_cell.angle_beta   90.00
_cell.angle_gamma   90.00
#
_symmetry.space_group_name_H-M   'P 1'
#
loop_
_entity.id
_entity.type
_entity.pdbx_description
1 polymer ?
#
loop_
_entity_poly.entity_id
_entity_poly.type
_entity_poly.pdbx_seq_one_letter_code
_entity_poly.pdbx_strand_id
1 'polypeptide(L)'
;MKWISRCIHCAASALLACSSAAFALPTVDLFVAEAPPLTMASQGDRHGIAGDISLQAMAMAGYSAHLLSPPWPRAQRDVALGANKLIAPLTRTQSREDSFTWIAPLMTMDRAFFSLDRHVESFEEARKTFKMIAVGSGSAQETRLREEGFSAAQIYPLKIGENPALMLLKGRVDAWFNGVPETLYIWKQISDRPLMMSRALMTADLYLACSKDCDPQMVEKLKAAIDTLQSDGSIKRAQHDYLKGLPVQ
;
A
#
# COMPACT_ATOMS: atom_id res chain seq x y z
N MET A 1 24.77 -30.09 84.21
CA MET A 1 23.85 -30.39 83.10
C MET A 1 23.29 -29.08 82.59
N LYS A 2 23.83 -28.58 81.48
CA LYS A 2 23.51 -27.25 80.87
C LYS A 2 22.91 -27.52 79.52
N TRP A 3 21.65 -27.17 79.29
CA TRP A 3 21.02 -27.16 77.98
C TRP A 3 21.30 -25.89 77.26
N ILE A 4 21.83 -26.00 76.06
CA ILE A 4 22.12 -24.87 75.16
C ILE A 4 20.98 -24.82 74.17
N SER A 5 20.18 -23.74 74.20
CA SER A 5 19.13 -23.44 73.28
C SER A 5 19.74 -22.75 72.03
N ARG A 6 19.63 -23.35 70.84
CA ARG A 6 20.04 -22.74 69.56
C ARG A 6 18.82 -22.08 68.94
N CYS A 7 18.85 -20.74 68.90
CA CYS A 7 17.91 -19.98 68.09
C CYS A 7 18.31 -20.04 66.60
N ILE A 8 17.47 -20.63 65.80
CA ILE A 8 17.61 -20.60 64.32
C ILE A 8 16.86 -19.39 63.82
N HIS A 9 17.61 -18.38 63.27
CA HIS A 9 17.03 -17.26 62.58
C HIS A 9 16.70 -17.68 61.15
N CYS A 10 15.43 -17.85 60.81
CA CYS A 10 14.96 -17.93 59.43
C CYS A 10 14.93 -16.54 58.84
N ALA A 11 15.91 -16.22 58.00
CA ALA A 11 15.86 -15.05 57.16
C ALA A 11 15.00 -15.35 55.92
N ALA A 12 13.76 -14.88 55.92
CA ALA A 12 12.87 -14.95 54.76
C ALA A 12 13.30 -13.89 53.78
N SER A 13 14.02 -14.28 52.72
CA SER A 13 14.33 -13.41 51.55
C SER A 13 13.06 -13.31 50.68
N ALA A 14 12.36 -12.18 50.79
CA ALA A 14 11.27 -11.83 49.89
C ALA A 14 11.86 -11.43 48.52
N LEU A 15 11.83 -12.34 47.55
CA LEU A 15 12.08 -12.04 46.15
C LEU A 15 10.87 -11.24 45.63
N LEU A 16 11.03 -9.91 45.48
CA LEU A 16 10.13 -9.09 44.67
C LEU A 16 10.30 -9.50 43.21
N ALA A 17 9.40 -10.36 42.71
CA ALA A 17 9.25 -10.59 41.29
C ALA A 17 8.62 -9.32 40.66
N CYS A 18 9.44 -8.44 40.08
CA CYS A 18 8.99 -7.40 39.20
C CYS A 18 8.41 -8.05 37.95
N SER A 19 7.11 -8.34 37.95
CA SER A 19 6.38 -8.71 36.75
C SER A 19 6.35 -7.51 35.83
N SER A 20 7.24 -7.47 34.84
CA SER A 20 7.14 -6.54 33.72
C SER A 20 5.86 -6.87 32.98
N ALA A 21 4.78 -6.14 33.23
CA ALA A 21 3.59 -6.21 32.41
C ALA A 21 3.99 -5.78 30.98
N ALA A 22 4.17 -6.73 30.09
CA ALA A 22 4.31 -6.46 28.69
C ALA A 22 2.97 -5.86 28.20
N PHE A 23 2.88 -4.55 28.11
CA PHE A 23 1.74 -3.91 27.48
C PHE A 23 1.73 -4.29 26.01
N ALA A 24 0.71 -5.03 25.59
CA ALA A 24 0.49 -5.28 24.17
C ALA A 24 0.28 -3.94 23.46
N LEU A 25 0.93 -3.77 22.31
CA LEU A 25 0.75 -2.56 21.50
C LEU A 25 -0.71 -2.44 21.06
N PRO A 26 -1.29 -1.23 21.08
CA PRO A 26 -2.63 -1.02 20.55
C PRO A 26 -2.68 -1.44 19.08
N THR A 27 -3.69 -2.23 18.73
CA THR A 27 -3.88 -2.75 17.37
C THR A 27 -4.73 -1.78 16.55
N VAL A 28 -4.27 -1.46 15.35
CA VAL A 28 -4.93 -0.55 14.41
C VAL A 28 -5.19 -1.26 13.09
N ASP A 29 -6.40 -1.10 12.54
CA ASP A 29 -6.76 -1.63 11.23
C ASP A 29 -5.98 -0.91 10.12
N LEU A 30 -5.22 -1.66 9.32
CA LEU A 30 -4.55 -1.18 8.12
C LEU A 30 -5.18 -1.83 6.88
N PHE A 31 -5.88 -1.03 6.10
CA PHE A 31 -6.51 -1.44 4.84
C PHE A 31 -5.51 -1.37 3.70
N VAL A 32 -5.33 -2.50 2.99
CA VAL A 32 -4.42 -2.60 1.84
C VAL A 32 -5.14 -3.26 0.66
N ALA A 33 -4.65 -3.02 -0.55
CA ALA A 33 -5.05 -3.78 -1.73
C ALA A 33 -4.07 -4.94 -1.98
N GLU A 34 -4.50 -5.98 -2.70
CA GLU A 34 -3.59 -6.98 -3.26
C GLU A 34 -3.04 -6.45 -4.58
N ALA A 35 -1.96 -5.70 -4.53
CA ALA A 35 -1.38 -4.95 -5.66
C ALA A 35 0.16 -5.07 -5.67
N PRO A 36 0.71 -6.29 -5.95
CA PRO A 36 2.16 -6.48 -5.96
C PRO A 36 2.83 -5.62 -7.07
N PRO A 37 4.01 -5.06 -6.81
CA PRO A 37 4.85 -5.18 -5.62
C PRO A 37 4.58 -4.12 -4.55
N LEU A 38 3.51 -3.31 -4.69
CA LEU A 38 3.22 -2.21 -3.76
C LEU A 38 2.68 -2.72 -2.42
N THR A 39 1.69 -3.62 -2.49
CA THR A 39 1.12 -4.29 -1.31
C THR A 39 0.77 -5.74 -1.61
N MET A 40 1.04 -6.61 -0.64
CA MET A 40 0.80 -8.05 -0.68
C MET A 40 0.25 -8.47 0.68
N ALA A 41 -1.08 -8.57 0.80
CA ALA A 41 -1.73 -8.88 2.06
C ALA A 41 -1.54 -10.36 2.50
N SER A 42 -1.30 -11.26 1.54
CA SER A 42 -1.35 -12.72 1.71
C SER A 42 -0.01 -13.44 1.61
N GLN A 43 1.13 -12.73 1.50
CA GLN A 43 2.43 -13.34 1.19
C GLN A 43 3.43 -13.32 2.37
N GLY A 44 3.12 -14.06 3.46
CA GLY A 44 4.08 -14.29 4.55
C GLY A 44 4.63 -13.00 5.16
N ASP A 45 5.97 -12.88 5.29
CA ASP A 45 6.64 -11.74 5.93
C ASP A 45 6.92 -10.56 4.97
N ARG A 46 6.56 -10.67 3.70
CA ARG A 46 6.76 -9.62 2.69
C ARG A 46 5.42 -9.04 2.28
N HIS A 47 5.20 -7.79 2.65
CA HIS A 47 3.92 -7.12 2.42
C HIS A 47 3.95 -6.08 1.28
N GLY A 48 5.01 -6.06 0.48
CA GLY A 48 5.22 -5.11 -0.60
C GLY A 48 5.82 -3.79 -0.14
N ILE A 49 6.21 -2.94 -1.09
CA ILE A 49 6.92 -1.68 -0.81
C ILE A 49 6.15 -0.83 0.21
N ALA A 50 4.92 -0.47 -0.11
CA ALA A 50 4.09 0.38 0.74
C ALA A 50 3.58 -0.37 1.99
N GLY A 51 3.37 -1.69 1.88
CA GLY A 51 3.00 -2.55 2.99
C GLY A 51 4.09 -2.58 4.06
N ASP A 52 5.32 -2.94 3.69
CA ASP A 52 6.45 -3.04 4.62
C ASP A 52 6.78 -1.68 5.26
N ILE A 53 6.78 -0.60 4.48
CA ILE A 53 6.99 0.76 4.99
C ILE A 53 5.91 1.13 6.02
N SER A 54 4.63 0.85 5.72
CA SER A 54 3.52 1.17 6.61
C SER A 54 3.60 0.38 7.92
N LEU A 55 3.90 -0.93 7.84
CA LEU A 55 4.05 -1.80 9.00
C LEU A 55 5.23 -1.38 9.88
N GLN A 56 6.37 -1.04 9.27
CA GLN A 56 7.53 -0.55 10.00
C GLN A 56 7.24 0.79 10.69
N ALA A 57 6.56 1.71 10.00
CA ALA A 57 6.16 2.98 10.58
C ALA A 57 5.18 2.80 11.76
N MET A 58 4.21 1.88 11.64
CA MET A 58 3.29 1.54 12.73
C MET A 58 4.02 0.98 13.94
N ALA A 59 4.95 0.05 13.74
CA ALA A 59 5.76 -0.51 14.82
C ALA A 59 6.60 0.56 15.53
N MET A 60 7.26 1.47 14.78
CA MET A 60 8.03 2.59 15.32
C MET A 60 7.14 3.59 16.09
N ALA A 61 5.90 3.77 15.64
CA ALA A 61 4.91 4.63 16.30
C ALA A 61 4.26 3.97 17.53
N GLY A 62 4.58 2.71 17.83
CA GLY A 62 4.05 1.97 18.97
C GLY A 62 2.69 1.32 18.73
N TYR A 63 2.37 0.97 17.48
CA TYR A 63 1.14 0.28 17.09
C TYR A 63 1.42 -1.08 16.45
N SER A 64 0.53 -2.04 16.68
CA SER A 64 0.46 -3.27 15.89
C SER A 64 -0.60 -3.13 14.79
N ALA A 65 -0.37 -3.77 13.64
CA ALA A 65 -1.29 -3.71 12.52
C ALA A 65 -2.21 -4.93 12.47
N HIS A 66 -3.51 -4.71 12.21
CA HIS A 66 -4.43 -5.71 11.74
C HIS A 66 -4.68 -5.46 10.24
N LEU A 67 -4.09 -6.29 9.39
CA LEU A 67 -4.17 -6.15 7.93
C LEU A 67 -5.55 -6.60 7.42
N LEU A 68 -6.18 -5.74 6.63
CA LEU A 68 -7.49 -5.98 6.01
C LEU A 68 -7.39 -5.71 4.50
N SER A 69 -7.89 -6.64 3.68
CA SER A 69 -7.87 -6.52 2.22
C SER A 69 -9.24 -6.78 1.58
N PRO A 70 -10.27 -5.97 1.92
CA PRO A 70 -11.54 -6.02 1.22
C PRO A 70 -11.42 -5.42 -0.19
N PRO A 71 -12.45 -5.55 -1.06
CA PRO A 71 -12.48 -4.84 -2.34
C PRO A 71 -12.16 -3.35 -2.17
N TRP A 72 -11.26 -2.82 -3.03
CA TRP A 72 -10.67 -1.48 -2.84
C TRP A 72 -11.67 -0.33 -2.68
N PRO A 73 -12.80 -0.27 -3.45
CA PRO A 73 -13.82 0.75 -3.21
C PRO A 73 -14.46 0.66 -1.81
N ARG A 74 -14.59 -0.58 -1.28
CA ARG A 74 -15.09 -0.81 0.07
C ARG A 74 -14.06 -0.38 1.12
N ALA A 75 -12.77 -0.73 0.93
CA ALA A 75 -11.69 -0.28 1.80
C ALA A 75 -11.70 1.24 1.97
N GLN A 76 -11.74 1.97 0.87
CA GLN A 76 -11.79 3.44 0.88
C GLN A 76 -12.99 3.97 1.65
N ARG A 77 -14.19 3.42 1.41
CA ARG A 77 -15.40 3.84 2.11
C ARG A 77 -15.34 3.53 3.61
N ASP A 78 -14.91 2.31 3.98
CA ASP A 78 -14.87 1.87 5.37
C ASP A 78 -13.85 2.66 6.19
N VAL A 79 -12.78 3.16 5.56
CA VAL A 79 -11.81 4.07 6.18
C VAL A 79 -12.34 5.49 6.22
N ALA A 80 -12.86 6.02 5.12
CA ALA A 80 -13.35 7.40 5.06
C ALA A 80 -14.48 7.68 6.09
N LEU A 81 -15.36 6.69 6.31
CA LEU A 81 -16.48 6.78 7.25
C LEU A 81 -16.17 6.27 8.66
N GLY A 82 -14.97 5.72 8.87
CA GLY A 82 -14.53 5.19 10.15
C GLY A 82 -13.77 6.22 10.99
N ALA A 83 -13.24 5.75 12.12
CA ALA A 83 -12.32 6.49 12.97
C ALA A 83 -11.05 5.67 13.19
N ASN A 84 -9.88 6.33 13.17
CA ASN A 84 -8.58 5.72 13.46
C ASN A 84 -8.23 4.49 12.60
N LYS A 85 -8.74 4.39 11.36
CA LYS A 85 -8.43 3.34 10.41
C LYS A 85 -7.40 3.84 9.41
N LEU A 86 -6.40 3.03 9.13
CA LEU A 86 -5.33 3.35 8.17
C LEU A 86 -5.60 2.70 6.81
N ILE A 87 -5.13 3.33 5.75
CA ILE A 87 -5.17 2.81 4.38
C ILE A 87 -3.87 3.13 3.65
N ALA A 88 -3.28 2.13 2.99
CA ALA A 88 -2.06 2.27 2.21
C ALA A 88 -1.98 1.25 1.05
N PRO A 89 -1.38 1.63 -0.10
CA PRO A 89 -1.08 2.99 -0.51
C PRO A 89 -2.32 3.67 -1.08
N LEU A 90 -2.61 4.89 -0.68
CA LEU A 90 -3.72 5.66 -1.24
C LEU A 90 -3.18 6.82 -2.09
N THR A 91 -3.56 6.86 -3.37
CA THR A 91 -3.22 8.01 -4.23
C THR A 91 -3.97 9.24 -3.74
N ARG A 92 -3.23 10.32 -3.42
CA ARG A 92 -3.83 11.61 -3.09
C ARG A 92 -4.36 12.26 -4.35
N THR A 93 -5.64 12.61 -4.36
CA THR A 93 -6.33 13.28 -5.47
C THR A 93 -7.26 14.34 -4.92
N GLN A 94 -7.61 15.34 -5.75
CA GLN A 94 -8.54 16.39 -5.35
C GLN A 94 -9.90 15.82 -4.87
N SER A 95 -10.40 14.78 -5.52
CA SER A 95 -11.69 14.15 -5.17
C SER A 95 -11.67 13.40 -3.84
N ARG A 96 -10.49 13.13 -3.27
CA ARG A 96 -10.32 12.42 -2.00
C ARG A 96 -9.86 13.35 -0.87
N GLU A 97 -9.50 14.60 -1.18
CA GLU A 97 -8.82 15.51 -0.25
C GLU A 97 -9.57 15.65 1.09
N ASP A 98 -10.87 15.82 1.04
CA ASP A 98 -11.70 16.05 2.22
C ASP A 98 -12.16 14.76 2.93
N SER A 99 -11.88 13.59 2.37
CA SER A 99 -12.35 12.30 2.87
C SER A 99 -11.35 11.60 3.80
N PHE A 100 -10.10 12.03 3.79
CA PHE A 100 -9.02 11.37 4.53
C PHE A 100 -8.13 12.39 5.25
N THR A 101 -7.49 11.93 6.32
CA THR A 101 -6.33 12.58 6.92
C THR A 101 -5.06 12.01 6.28
N TRP A 102 -4.32 12.84 5.55
CA TRP A 102 -3.12 12.45 4.82
C TRP A 102 -1.91 12.51 5.75
N ILE A 103 -1.32 11.35 6.10
CA ILE A 103 -0.23 11.26 7.08
C ILE A 103 1.10 11.64 6.44
N ALA A 104 1.57 10.84 5.48
CA ALA A 104 2.82 11.10 4.78
C ALA A 104 2.89 10.35 3.45
N PRO A 105 3.64 10.86 2.46
CA PRO A 105 3.91 10.15 1.22
C PRO A 105 4.85 8.97 1.46
N LEU A 106 4.54 7.82 0.86
CA LEU A 106 5.36 6.61 0.89
C LEU A 106 6.27 6.52 -0.34
N MET A 107 5.74 6.89 -1.50
CA MET A 107 6.45 6.93 -2.77
C MET A 107 5.66 7.70 -3.83
N THR A 108 6.36 8.14 -4.86
CA THR A 108 5.73 8.64 -6.10
C THR A 108 5.59 7.51 -7.09
N MET A 109 4.53 7.49 -7.89
CA MET A 109 4.27 6.46 -8.88
C MET A 109 3.84 7.05 -10.23
N ASP A 110 4.55 6.67 -11.27
CA ASP A 110 4.20 6.91 -12.66
C ASP A 110 3.19 5.88 -13.15
N ARG A 111 2.25 6.33 -13.99
CA ARG A 111 1.23 5.51 -14.63
C ARG A 111 1.23 5.73 -16.13
N ALA A 112 1.10 4.63 -16.85
CA ALA A 112 1.19 4.58 -18.30
C ALA A 112 0.11 3.65 -18.90
N PHE A 113 -0.13 3.77 -20.19
CA PHE A 113 -0.82 2.74 -20.96
C PHE A 113 0.17 1.66 -21.38
N PHE A 114 -0.28 0.42 -21.24
CA PHE A 114 0.44 -0.76 -21.69
C PHE A 114 -0.42 -1.52 -22.70
N SER A 115 0.16 -1.86 -23.84
CA SER A 115 -0.49 -2.64 -24.91
C SER A 115 0.47 -3.63 -25.53
N LEU A 116 -0.02 -4.52 -26.42
CA LEU A 116 0.82 -5.51 -27.10
C LEU A 116 1.37 -5.02 -28.43
N ASP A 117 0.67 -4.07 -29.08
CA ASP A 117 0.89 -3.75 -30.48
C ASP A 117 0.74 -2.25 -30.83
N ARG A 118 0.31 -1.41 -29.88
CA ARG A 118 0.04 0.00 -30.13
C ARG A 118 0.69 0.88 -29.07
N HIS A 119 1.46 1.86 -29.55
CA HIS A 119 2.01 2.91 -28.72
C HIS A 119 1.13 4.15 -28.80
N VAL A 120 1.01 4.88 -27.69
CA VAL A 120 0.26 6.14 -27.59
C VAL A 120 1.06 7.15 -26.75
N GLU A 121 0.94 8.43 -27.07
CA GLU A 121 1.69 9.50 -26.39
C GLU A 121 0.81 10.41 -25.50
N SER A 122 -0.51 10.25 -25.57
CA SER A 122 -1.45 11.08 -24.81
C SER A 122 -2.76 10.35 -24.49
N PHE A 123 -3.53 10.89 -23.54
CA PHE A 123 -4.89 10.42 -23.27
C PHE A 123 -5.81 10.58 -24.49
N GLU A 124 -5.65 11.67 -25.25
CA GLU A 124 -6.43 11.90 -26.45
C GLU A 124 -6.19 10.81 -27.51
N GLU A 125 -4.93 10.46 -27.76
CA GLU A 125 -4.56 9.41 -28.68
C GLU A 125 -5.04 8.04 -28.16
N ALA A 126 -4.84 7.74 -26.88
CA ALA A 126 -5.32 6.49 -26.27
C ALA A 126 -6.83 6.34 -26.41
N ARG A 127 -7.61 7.41 -26.23
CA ARG A 127 -9.06 7.40 -26.38
C ARG A 127 -9.51 7.11 -27.81
N LYS A 128 -8.75 7.53 -28.82
CA LYS A 128 -9.01 7.23 -30.24
C LYS A 128 -8.56 5.81 -30.61
N THR A 129 -7.51 5.31 -29.96
CA THR A 129 -6.83 4.05 -30.34
C THR A 129 -7.43 2.84 -29.66
N PHE A 130 -7.73 2.93 -28.35
CA PHE A 130 -8.16 1.78 -27.57
C PHE A 130 -9.68 1.75 -27.38
N LYS A 131 -10.27 0.59 -27.67
CA LYS A 131 -11.70 0.35 -27.51
C LYS A 131 -12.05 -0.14 -26.10
N MET A 132 -11.13 -0.87 -25.47
CA MET A 132 -11.32 -1.44 -24.14
C MET A 132 -10.02 -1.40 -23.32
N ILE A 133 -10.06 -0.71 -22.20
CA ILE A 133 -8.90 -0.44 -21.34
C ILE A 133 -9.17 -1.03 -19.96
N ALA A 134 -8.33 -1.99 -19.54
CA ALA A 134 -8.35 -2.52 -18.19
C ALA A 134 -7.83 -1.47 -17.20
N VAL A 135 -8.48 -1.37 -16.05
CA VAL A 135 -8.08 -0.46 -14.96
C VAL A 135 -8.57 -1.01 -13.61
N GLY A 136 -7.85 -0.74 -12.53
CA GLY A 136 -8.28 -1.13 -11.19
C GLY A 136 -9.55 -0.38 -10.77
N SER A 137 -10.58 -1.11 -10.36
CA SER A 137 -11.85 -0.53 -9.87
C SER A 137 -11.63 0.31 -8.61
N GLY A 138 -12.15 1.55 -8.60
CA GLY A 138 -12.00 2.52 -7.52
C GLY A 138 -10.59 3.10 -7.40
N SER A 139 -9.70 2.84 -8.36
CA SER A 139 -8.37 3.44 -8.40
C SER A 139 -8.41 4.90 -8.88
N ALA A 140 -7.35 5.66 -8.60
CA ALA A 140 -7.18 7.00 -9.17
C ALA A 140 -7.04 6.96 -10.70
N GLN A 141 -6.56 5.85 -11.25
CA GLN A 141 -6.46 5.63 -12.69
C GLN A 141 -7.84 5.55 -13.34
N GLU A 142 -8.80 4.85 -12.72
CA GLU A 142 -10.19 4.80 -13.22
C GLU A 142 -10.82 6.20 -13.22
N THR A 143 -10.65 6.95 -12.15
CA THR A 143 -11.11 8.34 -12.06
C THR A 143 -10.50 9.19 -13.16
N ARG A 144 -9.17 9.09 -13.35
CA ARG A 144 -8.45 9.84 -14.38
C ARG A 144 -8.95 9.54 -15.79
N LEU A 145 -9.20 8.28 -16.14
CA LEU A 145 -9.76 7.94 -17.45
C LEU A 145 -11.13 8.62 -17.68
N ARG A 146 -11.98 8.67 -16.66
CA ARG A 146 -13.28 9.36 -16.76
C ARG A 146 -13.13 10.87 -16.96
N GLU A 147 -12.22 11.49 -16.20
CA GLU A 147 -11.89 12.93 -16.32
C GLU A 147 -11.33 13.27 -17.72
N GLU A 148 -10.56 12.36 -18.32
CA GLU A 148 -10.01 12.51 -19.69
C GLU A 148 -11.03 12.19 -20.79
N GLY A 149 -12.29 11.93 -20.43
CA GLY A 149 -13.40 11.77 -21.37
C GLY A 149 -13.49 10.40 -22.04
N PHE A 150 -12.89 9.35 -21.46
CA PHE A 150 -13.15 7.99 -21.91
C PHE A 150 -14.59 7.58 -21.61
N SER A 151 -15.26 6.96 -22.56
CA SER A 151 -16.62 6.47 -22.37
C SER A 151 -16.66 5.29 -21.40
N ALA A 152 -17.80 5.06 -20.76
CA ALA A 152 -17.99 3.90 -19.90
C ALA A 152 -17.76 2.56 -20.62
N ALA A 153 -18.02 2.50 -21.92
CA ALA A 153 -17.77 1.32 -22.75
C ALA A 153 -16.28 1.04 -23.01
N GLN A 154 -15.43 2.07 -22.92
CA GLN A 154 -13.98 1.92 -23.07
C GLN A 154 -13.28 1.51 -21.77
N ILE A 155 -13.88 1.77 -20.61
CA ILE A 155 -13.29 1.51 -19.31
C ILE A 155 -13.76 0.12 -18.84
N TYR A 156 -12.81 -0.78 -18.66
CA TYR A 156 -13.07 -2.11 -18.10
C TYR A 156 -12.50 -2.19 -16.67
N PRO A 157 -13.31 -1.89 -15.64
CA PRO A 157 -12.85 -1.90 -14.27
C PRO A 157 -12.73 -3.34 -13.76
N LEU A 158 -11.56 -3.69 -13.24
CA LEU A 158 -11.24 -4.97 -12.62
C LEU A 158 -11.06 -4.79 -11.12
N LYS A 159 -11.42 -5.78 -10.33
CA LYS A 159 -11.04 -5.80 -8.92
C LYS A 159 -9.50 -5.77 -8.83
N ILE A 160 -8.95 -4.91 -7.96
CA ILE A 160 -7.51 -4.92 -7.72
C ILE A 160 -7.12 -6.29 -7.15
N GLY A 161 -6.07 -6.91 -7.72
CA GLY A 161 -5.69 -8.31 -7.47
C GLY A 161 -6.17 -9.29 -8.54
N GLU A 162 -7.11 -8.90 -9.41
CA GLU A 162 -7.37 -9.66 -10.65
C GLU A 162 -6.22 -9.46 -11.65
N ASN A 163 -6.17 -10.30 -12.69
CA ASN A 163 -5.04 -10.31 -13.60
C ASN A 163 -5.34 -9.64 -14.95
N PRO A 164 -5.24 -8.30 -15.06
CA PRO A 164 -5.44 -7.58 -16.32
C PRO A 164 -4.41 -7.93 -17.38
N ALA A 165 -3.21 -8.37 -16.98
CA ALA A 165 -2.17 -8.77 -17.91
C ALA A 165 -2.56 -10.03 -18.71
N LEU A 166 -3.23 -11.00 -18.07
CA LEU A 166 -3.80 -12.15 -18.82
C LEU A 166 -4.93 -11.74 -19.76
N MET A 167 -5.72 -10.72 -19.42
CA MET A 167 -6.74 -10.20 -20.31
C MET A 167 -6.13 -9.54 -21.54
N LEU A 168 -5.05 -8.78 -21.34
CA LEU A 168 -4.29 -8.18 -22.43
C LEU A 168 -3.68 -9.26 -23.34
N LEU A 169 -3.03 -10.29 -22.77
CA LEU A 169 -2.47 -11.42 -23.53
C LEU A 169 -3.52 -12.18 -24.36
N LYS A 170 -4.74 -12.29 -23.85
CA LYS A 170 -5.86 -12.98 -24.52
C LYS A 170 -6.65 -12.07 -25.46
N GLY A 171 -6.22 -10.82 -25.67
CA GLY A 171 -6.92 -9.85 -26.52
C GLY A 171 -8.32 -9.46 -26.02
N ARG A 172 -8.60 -9.64 -24.73
CA ARG A 172 -9.89 -9.25 -24.13
C ARG A 172 -9.97 -7.77 -23.81
N VAL A 173 -8.82 -7.11 -23.70
CA VAL A 173 -8.65 -5.66 -23.59
C VAL A 173 -7.55 -5.23 -24.54
N ASP A 174 -7.62 -4.01 -25.06
CA ASP A 174 -6.63 -3.45 -25.99
C ASP A 174 -5.42 -2.87 -25.22
N ALA A 175 -5.68 -2.36 -24.02
CA ALA A 175 -4.67 -1.76 -23.19
C ALA A 175 -4.96 -1.96 -21.70
N TRP A 176 -3.94 -1.73 -20.90
CA TRP A 176 -4.01 -1.65 -19.42
C TRP A 176 -3.43 -0.31 -18.98
N PHE A 177 -4.22 0.53 -18.29
CA PHE A 177 -3.76 1.78 -17.69
C PHE A 177 -3.46 1.56 -16.22
N ASN A 178 -2.18 1.56 -15.84
CA ASN A 178 -1.76 1.20 -14.49
C ASN A 178 -0.41 1.82 -14.09
N GLY A 179 -0.04 1.58 -12.82
CA GLY A 179 1.29 1.90 -12.29
C GLY A 179 2.39 1.16 -13.03
N VAL A 180 3.47 1.89 -13.38
CA VAL A 180 4.59 1.29 -14.12
C VAL A 180 5.23 0.14 -13.34
N PRO A 181 5.58 0.28 -12.03
CA PRO A 181 6.17 -0.81 -11.26
C PRO A 181 5.28 -2.04 -11.15
N GLU A 182 3.97 -1.85 -10.92
CA GLU A 182 3.00 -2.95 -10.79
C GLU A 182 2.88 -3.73 -12.11
N THR A 183 2.75 -3.01 -13.22
CA THR A 183 2.60 -3.63 -14.54
C THR A 183 3.81 -4.45 -14.90
N LEU A 184 5.01 -3.89 -14.78
CA LEU A 184 6.26 -4.57 -15.12
C LEU A 184 6.52 -5.77 -14.20
N TYR A 185 6.20 -5.65 -12.91
CA TYR A 185 6.32 -6.75 -11.94
C TYR A 185 5.40 -7.93 -12.31
N ILE A 186 4.12 -7.64 -12.59
CA ILE A 186 3.14 -8.67 -12.95
C ILE A 186 3.47 -9.26 -14.32
N TRP A 187 3.82 -8.42 -15.29
CA TRP A 187 4.11 -8.87 -16.65
C TRP A 187 5.27 -9.85 -16.72
N LYS A 188 6.36 -9.54 -16.03
CA LYS A 188 7.56 -10.41 -15.98
C LYS A 188 7.27 -11.82 -15.45
N GLN A 189 6.21 -12.01 -14.67
CA GLN A 189 5.84 -13.31 -14.11
C GLN A 189 5.01 -14.17 -15.07
N ILE A 190 4.42 -13.57 -16.11
CA ILE A 190 3.44 -14.25 -16.96
C ILE A 190 3.82 -14.28 -18.44
N SER A 191 4.75 -13.43 -18.88
CA SER A 191 5.11 -13.33 -20.28
C SER A 191 6.46 -12.67 -20.49
N ASP A 192 7.21 -13.19 -21.47
CA ASP A 192 8.43 -12.56 -22.00
C ASP A 192 8.14 -11.68 -23.21
N ARG A 193 6.86 -11.57 -23.60
CA ARG A 193 6.44 -10.77 -24.75
C ARG A 193 6.66 -9.28 -24.46
N PRO A 194 7.26 -8.50 -25.40
CA PRO A 194 7.41 -7.06 -25.23
C PRO A 194 6.08 -6.37 -25.00
N LEU A 195 6.05 -5.42 -24.08
CA LEU A 195 4.95 -4.47 -23.89
C LEU A 195 5.31 -3.13 -24.53
N MET A 196 4.37 -2.57 -25.30
CA MET A 196 4.40 -1.17 -25.66
C MET A 196 3.93 -0.35 -24.46
N MET A 197 4.76 0.57 -23.99
CA MET A 197 4.47 1.44 -22.86
C MET A 197 4.45 2.89 -23.35
N SER A 198 3.39 3.63 -23.04
CA SER A 198 3.36 5.08 -23.26
C SER A 198 4.39 5.78 -22.36
N ARG A 199 4.66 7.05 -22.61
CA ARG A 199 5.27 7.88 -21.56
C ARG A 199 4.39 7.88 -20.31
N ALA A 200 4.93 8.31 -19.17
CA ALA A 200 4.10 8.55 -17.99
C ALA A 200 3.06 9.64 -18.28
N LEU A 201 1.78 9.29 -18.16
CA LEU A 201 0.66 10.22 -18.42
C LEU A 201 -0.01 10.69 -17.13
N MET A 202 0.29 10.04 -16.02
CA MET A 202 -0.15 10.43 -14.69
C MET A 202 0.94 10.08 -13.69
N THR A 203 1.38 11.09 -12.93
CA THR A 203 2.32 10.90 -11.81
C THR A 203 1.66 11.44 -10.56
N ALA A 204 1.66 10.66 -9.48
CA ALA A 204 1.10 11.10 -8.22
C ALA A 204 1.71 10.32 -7.04
N ASP A 205 1.72 10.97 -5.88
CA ASP A 205 2.19 10.37 -4.64
C ASP A 205 1.17 9.39 -4.06
N LEU A 206 1.73 8.32 -3.53
CA LEU A 206 1.03 7.30 -2.74
C LEU A 206 1.29 7.57 -1.27
N TYR A 207 0.23 7.67 -0.49
CA TYR A 207 0.26 8.02 0.93
C TYR A 207 -0.12 6.86 1.83
N LEU A 208 0.40 6.89 3.05
CA LEU A 208 -0.32 6.39 4.21
C LEU A 208 -1.35 7.44 4.59
N ALA A 209 -2.61 7.04 4.63
CA ALA A 209 -3.71 7.91 5.03
C ALA A 209 -4.53 7.28 6.15
N CYS A 210 -5.28 8.08 6.85
CA CYS A 210 -6.17 7.69 7.94
C CYS A 210 -7.60 8.12 7.64
N SER A 211 -8.55 7.57 8.38
CA SER A 211 -9.92 8.10 8.46
C SER A 211 -9.91 9.63 8.60
N LYS A 212 -10.97 10.28 8.16
CA LYS A 212 -11.11 11.74 8.40
C LYS A 212 -11.06 12.06 9.88
N ASP A 213 -11.73 11.24 10.69
CA ASP A 213 -11.66 11.24 12.15
C ASP A 213 -10.48 10.35 12.60
N CYS A 214 -9.31 10.96 12.73
CA CYS A 214 -8.07 10.29 13.11
C CYS A 214 -7.46 10.97 14.34
N ASP A 215 -7.01 10.16 15.30
CA ASP A 215 -6.30 10.65 16.48
C ASP A 215 -5.05 11.46 16.07
N PRO A 216 -4.97 12.76 16.43
CA PRO A 216 -3.84 13.61 16.08
C PRO A 216 -2.48 13.06 16.56
N GLN A 217 -2.42 12.41 17.73
CA GLN A 217 -1.18 11.82 18.25
C GLN A 217 -0.72 10.64 17.38
N MET A 218 -1.67 9.82 16.89
CA MET A 218 -1.36 8.73 15.97
C MET A 218 -0.82 9.27 14.66
N VAL A 219 -1.45 10.32 14.11
CA VAL A 219 -0.99 10.99 12.89
C VAL A 219 0.44 11.52 13.04
N GLU A 220 0.73 12.25 14.11
CA GLU A 220 2.06 12.81 14.38
C GLU A 220 3.13 11.72 14.52
N LYS A 221 2.85 10.66 15.30
CA LYS A 221 3.78 9.54 15.49
C LYS A 221 4.07 8.80 14.19
N LEU A 222 3.04 8.50 13.39
CA LEU A 222 3.20 7.82 12.12
C LEU A 222 3.95 8.68 11.11
N LYS A 223 3.64 9.99 11.08
CA LYS A 223 4.37 10.93 10.22
C LYS A 223 5.86 10.97 10.59
N ALA A 224 6.19 11.13 11.87
CA ALA A 224 7.58 11.15 12.34
C ALA A 224 8.32 9.84 12.02
N ALA A 225 7.64 8.69 12.11
CA ALA A 225 8.21 7.40 11.74
C ALA A 225 8.52 7.33 10.25
N ILE A 226 7.59 7.77 9.37
CA ILE A 226 7.81 7.78 7.92
C ILE A 226 8.92 8.77 7.54
N ASP A 227 8.96 9.97 8.15
CA ASP A 227 10.03 10.94 7.93
C ASP A 227 11.41 10.34 8.31
N THR A 228 11.48 9.54 9.37
CA THR A 228 12.69 8.79 9.76
C THR A 228 13.07 7.76 8.70
N LEU A 229 12.12 6.93 8.25
CA LEU A 229 12.35 5.92 7.20
C LEU A 229 12.75 6.53 5.85
N GLN A 230 12.28 7.74 5.58
CA GLN A 230 12.68 8.51 4.40
C GLN A 230 14.13 8.99 4.54
N SER A 231 14.48 9.57 5.69
CA SER A 231 15.78 10.20 5.92
C SER A 231 16.92 9.17 6.06
N ASP A 232 16.65 8.00 6.63
CA ASP A 232 17.64 6.91 6.77
C ASP A 232 17.78 6.05 5.52
N GLY A 233 16.98 6.31 4.47
CA GLY A 233 17.00 5.61 3.19
C GLY A 233 16.27 4.27 3.17
N SER A 234 15.56 3.89 4.24
CA SER A 234 14.79 2.62 4.30
C SER A 234 13.75 2.51 3.21
N ILE A 235 13.04 3.60 2.91
CA ILE A 235 12.07 3.63 1.80
C ILE A 235 12.74 3.34 0.46
N LYS A 236 13.89 3.95 0.18
CA LYS A 236 14.66 3.70 -1.05
C LYS A 236 15.16 2.26 -1.14
N ARG A 237 15.62 1.70 -0.02
CA ARG A 237 16.03 0.28 0.03
C ARG A 237 14.87 -0.65 -0.26
N ALA A 238 13.71 -0.44 0.36
CA ALA A 238 12.51 -1.24 0.09
C ALA A 238 12.12 -1.16 -1.39
N GLN A 239 12.08 0.03 -1.98
CA GLN A 239 11.81 0.19 -3.42
C GLN A 239 12.82 -0.59 -4.27
N HIS A 240 14.12 -0.43 -4.00
CA HIS A 240 15.17 -1.15 -4.73
C HIS A 240 15.00 -2.68 -4.66
N ASP A 241 14.75 -3.21 -3.47
CA ASP A 241 14.67 -4.66 -3.23
C ASP A 241 13.47 -5.31 -3.92
N TYR A 242 12.33 -4.60 -3.97
CA TYR A 242 11.13 -5.09 -4.65
C TYR A 242 11.18 -4.89 -6.18
N LEU A 243 11.85 -3.84 -6.64
CA LEU A 243 11.91 -3.49 -8.07
C LEU A 243 13.16 -3.99 -8.76
N LYS A 244 14.04 -4.69 -8.06
CA LYS A 244 15.29 -5.22 -8.59
C LYS A 244 15.05 -6.09 -9.83
N GLY A 245 15.72 -5.70 -10.93
CA GLY A 245 15.61 -6.40 -12.22
C GLY A 245 14.34 -6.09 -13.02
N LEU A 246 13.59 -5.07 -12.62
CA LEU A 246 12.57 -4.45 -13.47
C LEU A 246 13.18 -3.24 -14.20
N PRO A 247 12.74 -2.96 -15.44
CA PRO A 247 13.20 -1.81 -16.21
C PRO A 247 12.49 -0.52 -15.76
N VAL A 248 12.47 -0.25 -14.46
CA VAL A 248 12.00 1.00 -13.87
C VAL A 248 13.21 1.89 -13.62
N GLN A 249 13.14 3.12 -14.12
CA GLN A 249 14.17 4.15 -13.88
C GLN A 249 13.80 5.00 -12.68
#